data_026129bdf2f4175521268f5b146441c1
#
_entry.id   026129bdf2f4175521268f5b146441c1
#
_cell.length_a   1.000
_cell.length_b   1.000
_cell.length_c   1.000
_cell.angle_alpha   90.00
_cell.angle_beta   90.00
_cell.angle_gamma   90.00
#
_symmetry.space_group_name_H-M   'P 1'
#
loop_
_entity.id
_entity.type
_entity.pdbx_description
1 polymer ?
#
loop_
_entity_poly.entity_id
_entity_poly.type
_entity_poly.pdbx_seq_one_letter_code
_entity_poly.pdbx_strand_id
1 'polypeptide(L)'
;ISPDVDTVMYTLAGVANPETGWGIAGDTRATLDGIAAYGVDPWFLVGDRDFATHIVRTDLLRQGEPLSAVIASMAGALGVGMRILPMTDATVRTMIRVEDGWLGFQDYFVGRRHADTVLDVAFDGIDRAHPAPGVKEALLEADLVFICPSNPIVSIGPILGVPGLHEAAAEAKAPVVCISPIVGGRALKGPAAGMLAQKGHEVSAYGVAEFYGGLAPAIERLGKRVIVLQTVMGDRGDRVRFASDVMAALG
;
A
#
# COMPACT_ATOMS: atom_id res chain seq x y z
N ILE A 1 -2.84 -10.74 8.21
CA ILE A 1 -3.68 -9.69 7.61
C ILE A 1 -2.91 -9.00 6.50
N SER A 2 -3.60 -8.59 5.44
CA SER A 2 -3.04 -7.89 4.28
C SER A 2 -3.93 -6.69 3.93
N PRO A 3 -3.98 -5.65 4.78
CA PRO A 3 -4.98 -4.59 4.71
C PRO A 3 -4.99 -3.85 3.37
N ASP A 4 -3.82 -3.63 2.76
CA ASP A 4 -3.73 -2.93 1.48
C ASP A 4 -4.35 -3.75 0.36
N VAL A 5 -4.03 -5.05 0.29
CA VAL A 5 -4.60 -5.98 -0.71
C VAL A 5 -6.13 -6.11 -0.52
N ASP A 6 -6.58 -6.21 0.73
CA ASP A 6 -8.01 -6.32 1.06
C ASP A 6 -8.77 -5.06 0.63
N THR A 7 -8.22 -3.88 0.95
CA THR A 7 -8.82 -2.61 0.54
C THR A 7 -8.93 -2.47 -0.98
N VAL A 8 -7.89 -2.86 -1.72
CA VAL A 8 -7.92 -2.88 -3.19
C VAL A 8 -8.99 -3.85 -3.70
N MET A 9 -9.01 -5.08 -3.17
CA MET A 9 -9.97 -6.11 -3.56
C MET A 9 -11.41 -5.65 -3.30
N TYR A 10 -11.71 -5.12 -2.11
CA TYR A 10 -13.05 -4.62 -1.76
C TYR A 10 -13.46 -3.41 -2.61
N THR A 11 -12.52 -2.52 -2.91
CA THR A 11 -12.77 -1.35 -3.77
C THR A 11 -13.13 -1.78 -5.18
N LEU A 12 -12.38 -2.71 -5.76
CA LEU A 12 -12.64 -3.23 -7.10
C LEU A 12 -13.90 -4.07 -7.19
N ALA A 13 -14.25 -4.78 -6.11
CA ALA A 13 -15.50 -5.51 -5.97
C ALA A 13 -16.73 -4.59 -5.72
N GLY A 14 -16.51 -3.30 -5.45
CA GLY A 14 -17.59 -2.35 -5.15
C GLY A 14 -18.23 -2.52 -3.77
N VAL A 15 -17.57 -3.24 -2.86
CA VAL A 15 -18.07 -3.51 -1.50
C VAL A 15 -17.35 -2.75 -0.39
N ALA A 16 -16.31 -1.98 -0.73
CA ALA A 16 -15.56 -1.18 0.24
C ALA A 16 -16.44 -0.16 0.95
N ASN A 17 -16.17 0.11 2.22
CA ASN A 17 -16.86 1.15 2.98
C ASN A 17 -16.41 2.55 2.49
N PRO A 18 -17.32 3.34 1.91
CA PRO A 18 -16.96 4.66 1.36
C PRO A 18 -16.66 5.71 2.43
N GLU A 19 -17.13 5.53 3.68
CA GLU A 19 -16.95 6.49 4.77
C GLU A 19 -15.56 6.40 5.38
N THR A 20 -15.09 5.18 5.60
CA THR A 20 -13.77 4.91 6.21
C THR A 20 -12.67 4.81 5.16
N GLY A 21 -12.99 4.37 3.94
CA GLY A 21 -12.05 4.05 2.88
C GLY A 21 -11.32 2.70 3.08
N TRP A 22 -11.74 1.91 4.05
CA TRP A 22 -11.27 0.54 4.35
C TRP A 22 -12.40 -0.29 4.94
N GLY A 23 -12.24 -1.63 4.93
CA GLY A 23 -13.28 -2.56 5.37
C GLY A 23 -14.45 -2.65 4.39
N ILE A 24 -15.50 -3.35 4.78
CA ILE A 24 -16.68 -3.62 3.95
C ILE A 24 -17.85 -2.73 4.39
N ALA A 25 -18.61 -2.22 3.41
CA ALA A 25 -19.77 -1.36 3.66
C ALA A 25 -20.87 -2.12 4.42
N GLY A 26 -21.43 -1.46 5.46
CA GLY A 26 -22.50 -2.03 6.27
C GLY A 26 -22.06 -3.26 7.08
N ASP A 27 -20.77 -3.39 7.38
CA ASP A 27 -20.27 -4.48 8.21
C ASP A 27 -20.63 -4.29 9.68
N THR A 28 -20.67 -5.39 10.44
CA THR A 28 -21.02 -5.43 11.86
C THR A 28 -19.80 -5.79 12.71
N ARG A 29 -19.92 -5.73 14.02
CA ARG A 29 -18.83 -5.98 14.98
C ARG A 29 -19.16 -7.08 16.01
N ALA A 30 -20.15 -7.90 15.72
CA ALA A 30 -20.61 -8.92 16.67
C ALA A 30 -19.50 -9.90 17.09
N THR A 31 -18.59 -10.23 16.18
CA THR A 31 -17.42 -11.08 16.49
C THR A 31 -16.47 -10.40 17.47
N LEU A 32 -16.17 -9.11 17.27
CA LEU A 32 -15.30 -8.37 18.19
C LEU A 32 -15.95 -8.20 19.58
N ASP A 33 -17.25 -7.95 19.62
CA ASP A 33 -18.00 -7.87 20.88
C ASP A 33 -17.99 -9.23 21.60
N GLY A 34 -18.11 -10.32 20.86
CA GLY A 34 -17.95 -11.67 21.40
C GLY A 34 -16.55 -11.93 21.95
N ILE A 35 -15.49 -11.51 21.23
CA ILE A 35 -14.09 -11.63 21.67
C ILE A 35 -13.89 -10.84 22.99
N ALA A 36 -14.42 -9.62 23.05
CA ALA A 36 -14.36 -8.79 24.26
C ALA A 36 -15.05 -9.46 25.47
N ALA A 37 -16.16 -10.17 25.24
CA ALA A 37 -16.86 -10.92 26.30
C ALA A 37 -15.99 -12.03 26.91
N TYR A 38 -14.99 -12.54 26.20
CA TYR A 38 -14.00 -13.48 26.71
C TYR A 38 -12.80 -12.80 27.40
N GLY A 39 -12.83 -11.47 27.58
CA GLY A 39 -11.76 -10.71 28.23
C GLY A 39 -10.55 -10.42 27.36
N VAL A 40 -10.66 -10.59 26.04
CA VAL A 40 -9.63 -10.26 25.07
C VAL A 40 -9.90 -8.85 24.52
N ASP A 41 -8.91 -7.96 24.57
CA ASP A 41 -9.03 -6.60 24.04
C ASP A 41 -9.03 -6.63 22.50
N PRO A 42 -10.14 -6.25 21.82
CA PRO A 42 -10.24 -6.21 20.37
C PRO A 42 -9.64 -4.89 19.82
N TRP A 43 -8.38 -4.65 20.09
CA TRP A 43 -7.67 -3.41 19.71
C TRP A 43 -7.61 -3.15 18.20
N PHE A 44 -7.66 -4.21 17.39
CA PHE A 44 -7.65 -4.11 15.93
C PHE A 44 -9.07 -4.26 15.39
N LEU A 45 -9.61 -3.18 14.82
CA LEU A 45 -10.99 -3.13 14.36
C LEU A 45 -11.14 -3.85 13.01
N VAL A 46 -11.87 -4.96 13.03
CA VAL A 46 -12.23 -5.77 11.85
C VAL A 46 -13.74 -6.02 11.89
N GLY A 47 -14.43 -5.80 10.80
CA GLY A 47 -15.84 -6.15 10.69
C GLY A 47 -16.05 -7.66 10.51
N ASP A 48 -17.28 -8.14 10.73
CA ASP A 48 -17.59 -9.58 10.68
C ASP A 48 -17.36 -10.20 9.30
N ARG A 49 -17.69 -9.45 8.21
CA ARG A 49 -17.44 -9.87 6.82
C ARG A 49 -15.96 -9.82 6.47
N ASP A 50 -15.28 -8.78 6.91
CA ASP A 50 -13.83 -8.65 6.76
C ASP A 50 -13.12 -9.79 7.52
N PHE A 51 -13.62 -10.15 8.71
CA PHE A 51 -13.13 -11.29 9.47
C PHE A 51 -13.27 -12.61 8.71
N ALA A 52 -14.36 -12.80 7.96
CA ALA A 52 -14.53 -13.97 7.09
C ALA A 52 -13.42 -14.05 6.02
N THR A 53 -13.04 -12.92 5.41
CA THR A 53 -11.89 -12.83 4.49
C THR A 53 -10.60 -13.32 5.14
N HIS A 54 -10.34 -12.90 6.38
CA HIS A 54 -9.15 -13.33 7.11
C HIS A 54 -9.16 -14.83 7.44
N ILE A 55 -10.33 -15.40 7.80
CA ILE A 55 -10.48 -16.84 8.08
C ILE A 55 -10.16 -17.64 6.82
N VAL A 56 -10.80 -17.32 5.70
CA VAL A 56 -10.63 -18.04 4.43
C VAL A 56 -9.18 -17.95 3.97
N ARG A 57 -8.59 -16.78 3.95
CA ARG A 57 -7.18 -16.61 3.58
C ARG A 57 -6.24 -17.41 4.49
N THR A 58 -6.45 -17.34 5.79
CA THR A 58 -5.60 -18.06 6.75
C THR A 58 -5.68 -19.56 6.55
N ASP A 59 -6.85 -20.08 6.28
CA ASP A 59 -7.06 -21.51 6.04
C ASP A 59 -6.34 -21.98 4.76
N LEU A 60 -6.51 -21.26 3.66
CA LEU A 60 -5.84 -21.58 2.38
C LEU A 60 -4.30 -21.50 2.51
N LEU A 61 -3.78 -20.47 3.18
CA LEU A 61 -2.34 -20.37 3.45
C LEU A 61 -1.81 -21.52 4.31
N ARG A 62 -2.60 -22.00 5.29
CA ARG A 62 -2.24 -23.19 6.10
C ARG A 62 -2.25 -24.49 5.30
N GLN A 63 -3.05 -24.56 4.25
CA GLN A 63 -3.06 -25.68 3.30
C GLN A 63 -1.86 -25.65 2.34
N GLY A 64 -1.04 -24.58 2.39
CA GLY A 64 0.17 -24.41 1.59
C GLY A 64 -0.05 -23.66 0.28
N GLU A 65 -1.23 -23.08 0.08
CA GLU A 65 -1.47 -22.25 -1.10
C GLU A 65 -0.64 -20.94 -1.01
N PRO A 66 0.02 -20.53 -2.10
CA PRO A 66 0.75 -19.25 -2.11
C PRO A 66 -0.21 -18.06 -2.05
N LEU A 67 0.22 -16.96 -1.43
CA LEU A 67 -0.62 -15.76 -1.24
C LEU A 67 -1.19 -15.24 -2.57
N SER A 68 -0.41 -15.27 -3.65
CA SER A 68 -0.83 -14.84 -4.99
C SER A 68 -2.02 -15.65 -5.51
N ALA A 69 -2.02 -16.98 -5.34
CA ALA A 69 -3.12 -17.86 -5.72
C ALA A 69 -4.35 -17.62 -4.82
N VAL A 70 -4.14 -17.46 -3.52
CA VAL A 70 -5.21 -17.16 -2.56
C VAL A 70 -5.91 -15.85 -2.92
N ILE A 71 -5.15 -14.78 -3.17
CA ILE A 71 -5.72 -13.47 -3.55
C ILE A 71 -6.47 -13.55 -4.89
N ALA A 72 -5.92 -14.25 -5.88
CA ALA A 72 -6.59 -14.44 -7.17
C ALA A 72 -7.93 -15.17 -7.02
N SER A 73 -7.97 -16.24 -6.22
CA SER A 73 -9.19 -16.99 -5.91
C SER A 73 -10.24 -16.13 -5.20
N MET A 74 -9.84 -15.39 -4.16
CA MET A 74 -10.74 -14.56 -3.38
C MET A 74 -11.27 -13.35 -4.19
N ALA A 75 -10.42 -12.71 -5.00
CA ALA A 75 -10.82 -11.64 -5.90
C ALA A 75 -11.81 -12.13 -6.95
N GLY A 76 -11.57 -13.31 -7.55
CA GLY A 76 -12.49 -13.94 -8.47
C GLY A 76 -13.85 -14.25 -7.85
N ALA A 77 -13.89 -14.75 -6.60
CA ALA A 77 -15.11 -15.00 -5.85
C ALA A 77 -15.93 -13.73 -5.59
N LEU A 78 -15.27 -12.57 -5.48
CA LEU A 78 -15.91 -11.25 -5.34
C LEU A 78 -16.24 -10.61 -6.70
N GLY A 79 -16.03 -11.30 -7.82
CA GLY A 79 -16.33 -10.78 -9.16
C GLY A 79 -15.33 -9.73 -9.67
N VAL A 80 -14.13 -9.66 -9.09
CA VAL A 80 -13.10 -8.74 -9.55
C VAL A 80 -12.47 -9.27 -10.84
N GLY A 81 -12.63 -8.53 -11.94
CA GLY A 81 -12.11 -8.90 -13.26
C GLY A 81 -10.64 -8.51 -13.49
N MET A 82 -10.06 -7.69 -12.63
CA MET A 82 -8.65 -7.27 -12.72
C MET A 82 -7.75 -8.17 -11.86
N ARG A 83 -6.51 -8.38 -12.31
CA ARG A 83 -5.52 -9.11 -11.50
C ARG A 83 -5.07 -8.24 -10.32
N ILE A 84 -5.10 -8.81 -9.13
CA ILE A 84 -4.50 -8.25 -7.92
C ILE A 84 -3.30 -9.13 -7.59
N LEU A 85 -2.10 -8.55 -7.63
CA LEU A 85 -0.87 -9.27 -7.39
C LEU A 85 -0.23 -8.75 -6.09
N PRO A 86 -0.04 -9.60 -5.06
CA PRO A 86 0.80 -9.22 -3.92
C PRO A 86 2.24 -9.05 -4.39
N MET A 87 3.02 -8.20 -3.73
CA MET A 87 4.43 -7.97 -4.10
C MET A 87 5.27 -9.26 -4.06
N THR A 88 4.92 -10.17 -3.15
CA THR A 88 5.62 -11.43 -2.90
C THR A 88 4.70 -12.45 -2.24
N ASP A 89 4.97 -13.73 -2.41
CA ASP A 89 4.35 -14.82 -1.64
C ASP A 89 5.08 -15.09 -0.31
N ALA A 90 6.27 -14.51 -0.12
CA ALA A 90 7.03 -14.64 1.11
C ALA A 90 6.45 -13.76 2.22
N THR A 91 6.69 -14.16 3.47
CA THR A 91 6.33 -13.34 4.62
C THR A 91 7.34 -12.20 4.77
N VAL A 92 6.87 -10.97 4.55
CA VAL A 92 7.59 -9.73 4.80
C VAL A 92 6.82 -8.91 5.81
N ARG A 93 7.50 -8.43 6.85
CA ARG A 93 6.89 -7.65 7.94
C ARG A 93 7.55 -6.28 8.05
N THR A 94 6.75 -5.22 7.99
CA THR A 94 7.22 -3.87 8.30
C THR A 94 7.38 -3.72 9.81
N MET A 95 8.59 -3.42 10.25
CA MET A 95 8.96 -3.19 11.62
C MET A 95 9.32 -1.73 11.82
N ILE A 96 8.84 -1.14 12.90
CA ILE A 96 9.07 0.25 13.27
C ILE A 96 9.90 0.30 14.54
N ARG A 97 11.04 0.98 14.51
CA ARG A 97 11.85 1.23 15.71
C ARG A 97 11.40 2.52 16.37
N VAL A 98 11.06 2.43 17.63
CA VAL A 98 10.75 3.53 18.54
C VAL A 98 11.70 3.48 19.74
N GLU A 99 11.60 4.41 20.70
CA GLU A 99 12.47 4.43 21.88
C GLU A 99 12.43 3.11 22.67
N ASP A 100 11.24 2.51 22.81
CA ASP A 100 11.04 1.25 23.55
C ASP A 100 11.48 -0.01 22.78
N GLY A 101 11.97 0.12 21.54
CA GLY A 101 12.41 -0.99 20.72
C GLY A 101 11.68 -1.14 19.39
N TRP A 102 11.61 -2.37 18.86
CA TRP A 102 10.97 -2.66 17.60
C TRP A 102 9.52 -3.10 17.80
N LEU A 103 8.62 -2.51 17.02
CA LEU A 103 7.19 -2.83 16.99
C LEU A 103 6.79 -3.32 15.59
N GLY A 104 5.80 -4.19 15.50
CA GLY A 104 5.10 -4.45 14.25
C GLY A 104 4.37 -3.19 13.77
N PHE A 105 4.24 -3.02 12.46
CA PHE A 105 3.63 -1.80 11.90
C PHE A 105 2.22 -1.54 12.45
N GLN A 106 1.40 -2.59 12.58
CA GLN A 106 0.03 -2.42 13.09
C GLN A 106 0.00 -2.06 14.58
N ASP A 107 0.92 -2.59 15.39
CA ASP A 107 1.05 -2.22 16.80
C ASP A 107 1.39 -0.74 16.95
N TYR A 108 2.32 -0.23 16.11
CA TYR A 108 2.67 1.17 16.05
C TYR A 108 1.51 2.03 15.52
N PHE A 109 0.95 1.65 14.35
CA PHE A 109 0.02 2.51 13.63
C PHE A 109 -1.37 2.55 14.28
N VAL A 110 -1.92 1.40 14.61
CA VAL A 110 -3.25 1.26 15.21
C VAL A 110 -3.15 1.25 16.73
N GLY A 111 -2.34 0.37 17.29
CA GLY A 111 -2.24 0.18 18.75
C GLY A 111 -1.74 1.44 19.46
N ARG A 112 -0.66 2.05 18.98
CA ARG A 112 -0.10 3.29 19.54
C ARG A 112 -0.55 4.56 18.81
N ARG A 113 -1.47 4.46 17.84
CA ARG A 113 -2.02 5.59 17.06
C ARG A 113 -0.91 6.45 16.42
N HIS A 114 0.18 5.82 16.01
CA HIS A 114 1.40 6.44 15.43
C HIS A 114 1.91 7.66 16.22
N ALA A 115 1.77 7.66 17.53
CA ALA A 115 2.18 8.77 18.40
C ALA A 115 3.68 8.80 18.70
N ASP A 116 4.35 7.63 18.62
CA ASP A 116 5.78 7.54 18.89
C ASP A 116 6.62 8.12 17.75
N THR A 117 7.79 8.67 18.12
CA THR A 117 8.81 9.07 17.14
C THR A 117 9.41 7.83 16.48
N VAL A 118 9.37 7.78 15.15
CA VAL A 118 9.98 6.69 14.38
C VAL A 118 11.48 6.92 14.29
N LEU A 119 12.26 6.04 14.84
CA LEU A 119 13.73 6.09 14.79
C LEU A 119 14.28 5.36 13.57
N ASP A 120 13.61 4.27 13.15
CA ASP A 120 14.00 3.49 11.98
C ASP A 120 12.84 2.64 11.47
N VAL A 121 12.97 2.14 10.23
CA VAL A 121 12.02 1.23 9.58
C VAL A 121 12.81 0.10 8.93
N ALA A 122 12.39 -1.14 9.18
CA ALA A 122 12.96 -2.34 8.58
C ALA A 122 11.84 -3.21 7.98
N PHE A 123 12.21 -4.01 6.99
CA PHE A 123 11.32 -4.98 6.36
C PHE A 123 11.87 -6.39 6.63
N ASP A 124 11.41 -7.00 7.73
CA ASP A 124 11.86 -8.33 8.11
C ASP A 124 11.45 -9.37 7.06
N GLY A 125 12.41 -10.16 6.61
CA GLY A 125 12.23 -11.18 5.59
C GLY A 125 12.38 -10.71 4.13
N ILE A 126 12.59 -9.41 3.88
CA ILE A 126 12.62 -8.86 2.51
C ILE A 126 13.80 -9.37 1.68
N ASP A 127 14.96 -9.56 2.29
CA ASP A 127 16.17 -10.04 1.59
C ASP A 127 16.03 -11.44 0.99
N ARG A 128 15.07 -12.22 1.50
CA ARG A 128 14.76 -13.57 1.05
C ARG A 128 13.48 -13.65 0.22
N ALA A 129 12.80 -12.52 0.06
CA ALA A 129 11.59 -12.45 -0.73
C ALA A 129 11.92 -12.45 -2.23
N HIS A 130 11.00 -12.97 -3.00
CA HIS A 130 11.00 -12.90 -4.47
C HIS A 130 9.67 -12.31 -4.93
N PRO A 131 9.64 -11.62 -6.07
CA PRO A 131 8.39 -11.16 -6.64
C PRO A 131 7.39 -12.31 -6.80
N ALA A 132 6.13 -12.08 -6.45
CA ALA A 132 5.09 -13.06 -6.72
C ALA A 132 4.95 -13.29 -8.25
N PRO A 133 4.44 -14.46 -8.67
CA PRO A 133 4.29 -14.76 -10.08
C PRO A 133 3.49 -13.70 -10.84
N GLY A 134 4.04 -13.23 -11.96
CA GLY A 134 3.42 -12.25 -12.84
C GLY A 134 3.64 -10.79 -12.46
N VAL A 135 4.29 -10.46 -11.32
CA VAL A 135 4.52 -9.06 -10.90
C VAL A 135 5.58 -8.38 -11.79
N LYS A 136 6.71 -9.05 -12.03
CA LYS A 136 7.76 -8.50 -12.91
C LYS A 136 7.27 -8.34 -14.34
N GLU A 137 6.61 -9.34 -14.85
CA GLU A 137 6.00 -9.33 -16.19
C GLU A 137 5.00 -8.17 -16.31
N ALA A 138 4.14 -7.98 -15.32
CA ALA A 138 3.17 -6.89 -15.31
C ALA A 138 3.83 -5.50 -15.35
N LEU A 139 4.99 -5.31 -14.70
CA LEU A 139 5.75 -4.06 -14.76
C LEU A 139 6.42 -3.86 -16.12
N LEU A 140 7.04 -4.91 -16.67
CA LEU A 140 7.81 -4.83 -17.92
C LEU A 140 6.92 -4.71 -19.17
N GLU A 141 5.70 -5.26 -19.11
CA GLU A 141 4.73 -5.29 -20.21
C GLU A 141 3.66 -4.20 -20.12
N ALA A 142 3.69 -3.38 -19.07
CA ALA A 142 2.71 -2.32 -18.88
C ALA A 142 2.82 -1.23 -19.96
N ASP A 143 1.68 -0.65 -20.34
CA ASP A 143 1.62 0.58 -21.14
C ASP A 143 1.81 1.84 -20.26
N LEU A 144 1.53 1.73 -18.99
CA LEU A 144 1.66 2.80 -18.00
C LEU A 144 1.76 2.20 -16.58
N VAL A 145 2.69 2.70 -15.77
CA VAL A 145 2.84 2.31 -14.36
C VAL A 145 2.48 3.49 -13.46
N PHE A 146 1.54 3.29 -12.55
CA PHE A 146 1.20 4.27 -11.53
C PHE A 146 1.71 3.85 -10.15
N ILE A 147 2.48 4.73 -9.50
CA ILE A 147 2.75 4.65 -8.07
C ILE A 147 1.72 5.57 -7.38
N CYS A 148 0.73 4.95 -6.75
CA CYS A 148 -0.35 5.68 -6.08
C CYS A 148 0.14 6.51 -4.89
N PRO A 149 -0.59 7.57 -4.47
CA PRO A 149 -0.20 8.46 -3.38
C PRO A 149 -0.34 7.76 -2.02
N SER A 150 0.60 6.89 -1.71
CA SER A 150 0.70 6.15 -0.46
C SER A 150 1.95 6.55 0.30
N ASN A 151 2.12 6.07 1.54
CA ASN A 151 3.32 6.34 2.31
C ASN A 151 4.54 5.76 1.59
N PRO A 152 5.52 6.58 1.16
CA PRO A 152 6.64 6.09 0.37
C PRO A 152 7.48 5.07 1.14
N ILE A 153 7.58 5.19 2.46
CA ILE A 153 8.47 4.36 3.28
C ILE A 153 7.81 3.04 3.64
N VAL A 154 6.61 3.06 4.23
CA VAL A 154 5.99 1.84 4.78
C VAL A 154 4.98 1.16 3.86
N SER A 155 4.57 1.82 2.76
CA SER A 155 3.65 1.23 1.78
C SER A 155 4.35 0.90 0.46
N ILE A 156 5.02 1.87 -0.16
CA ILE A 156 5.72 1.66 -1.43
C ILE A 156 7.11 1.06 -1.21
N GLY A 157 7.80 1.47 -0.14
CA GLY A 157 9.13 1.00 0.19
C GLY A 157 9.25 -0.53 0.24
N PRO A 158 8.37 -1.27 0.94
CA PRO A 158 8.45 -2.73 0.95
C PRO A 158 8.20 -3.35 -0.43
N ILE A 159 7.38 -2.75 -1.29
CA ILE A 159 7.16 -3.24 -2.66
C ILE A 159 8.46 -3.12 -3.47
N LEU A 160 9.04 -1.93 -3.49
CA LEU A 160 10.29 -1.68 -4.22
C LEU A 160 11.50 -2.38 -3.59
N GLY A 161 11.42 -2.68 -2.29
CA GLY A 161 12.47 -3.41 -1.56
C GLY A 161 12.52 -4.91 -1.86
N VAL A 162 11.48 -5.50 -2.45
CA VAL A 162 11.56 -6.90 -2.91
C VAL A 162 12.60 -7.00 -4.02
N PRO A 163 13.64 -7.88 -3.89
CA PRO A 163 14.71 -7.99 -4.87
C PRO A 163 14.20 -8.16 -6.30
N GLY A 164 14.62 -7.28 -7.20
CA GLY A 164 14.27 -7.28 -8.61
C GLY A 164 12.99 -6.52 -8.99
N LEU A 165 12.21 -5.95 -8.02
CA LEU A 165 11.05 -5.12 -8.36
C LEU A 165 11.41 -3.67 -8.66
N HIS A 166 12.37 -3.11 -7.93
CA HIS A 166 12.88 -1.77 -8.23
C HIS A 166 13.49 -1.72 -9.64
N GLU A 167 14.33 -2.70 -9.95
CA GLU A 167 14.97 -2.84 -11.27
C GLU A 167 13.91 -3.02 -12.36
N ALA A 168 12.93 -3.90 -12.17
CA ALA A 168 11.86 -4.12 -13.14
C ALA A 168 11.05 -2.84 -13.41
N ALA A 169 10.77 -2.05 -12.37
CA ALA A 169 10.08 -0.77 -12.53
C ALA A 169 10.96 0.28 -13.24
N ALA A 170 12.29 0.26 -13.01
CA ALA A 170 13.24 1.14 -13.68
C ALA A 170 13.46 0.77 -15.15
N GLU A 171 13.39 -0.53 -15.48
CA GLU A 171 13.55 -1.09 -16.82
C GLU A 171 12.25 -1.06 -17.64
N ALA A 172 11.11 -0.78 -16.99
CA ALA A 172 9.82 -0.68 -17.68
C ALA A 172 9.91 0.33 -18.85
N LYS A 173 9.46 -0.09 -20.03
CA LYS A 173 9.41 0.78 -21.22
C LYS A 173 8.30 1.83 -21.10
N ALA A 174 7.30 1.52 -20.30
CA ALA A 174 6.17 2.40 -20.04
C ALA A 174 6.58 3.63 -19.22
N PRO A 175 5.88 4.76 -19.37
CA PRO A 175 5.99 5.86 -18.43
C PRO A 175 5.66 5.39 -17.01
N VAL A 176 6.49 5.79 -16.03
CA VAL A 176 6.21 5.59 -14.61
C VAL A 176 5.75 6.92 -14.03
N VAL A 177 4.50 6.97 -13.60
CA VAL A 177 3.88 8.15 -12.98
C VAL A 177 3.82 7.95 -11.47
N CYS A 178 4.51 8.81 -10.74
CA CYS A 178 4.47 8.83 -9.29
C CYS A 178 3.60 9.98 -8.79
N ILE A 179 2.61 9.66 -7.96
CA ILE A 179 1.72 10.64 -7.35
C ILE A 179 2.18 10.87 -5.92
N SER A 180 2.65 12.10 -5.62
CA SER A 180 3.14 12.41 -4.28
C SER A 180 2.01 12.43 -3.24
N PRO A 181 2.19 11.78 -2.07
CA PRO A 181 1.28 11.94 -0.93
C PRO A 181 1.52 13.24 -0.15
N ILE A 182 2.55 14.01 -0.50
CA ILE A 182 2.90 15.27 0.14
C ILE A 182 2.36 16.43 -0.70
N VAL A 183 1.49 17.22 -0.10
CA VAL A 183 0.85 18.37 -0.71
C VAL A 183 1.12 19.61 0.16
N GLY A 184 1.72 20.65 -0.41
CA GLY A 184 2.05 21.87 0.33
C GLY A 184 2.95 21.64 1.57
N GLY A 185 3.91 20.71 1.48
CA GLY A 185 4.82 20.37 2.59
C GLY A 185 4.20 19.54 3.69
N ARG A 186 3.03 18.91 3.47
CA ARG A 186 2.31 18.12 4.48
C ARG A 186 1.77 16.83 3.89
N ALA A 187 1.77 15.76 4.69
CA ALA A 187 1.00 14.56 4.37
C ALA A 187 -0.49 14.82 4.64
N LEU A 188 -1.36 14.45 3.72
CA LEU A 188 -2.81 14.57 3.92
C LEU A 188 -3.34 13.61 4.99
N LYS A 189 -2.71 12.45 5.12
CA LYS A 189 -3.03 11.43 6.14
C LYS A 189 -1.76 10.71 6.60
N GLY A 190 -1.75 10.29 7.87
CA GLY A 190 -0.71 9.43 8.44
C GLY A 190 0.67 10.07 8.57
N PRO A 191 1.69 9.29 8.96
CA PRO A 191 2.99 9.77 9.40
C PRO A 191 4.01 10.02 8.26
N ALA A 192 3.60 9.99 6.98
CA ALA A 192 4.52 10.03 5.84
C ALA A 192 5.49 11.23 5.87
N ALA A 193 5.01 12.42 6.23
CA ALA A 193 5.84 13.62 6.32
C ALA A 193 6.93 13.49 7.39
N GLY A 194 6.55 13.04 8.59
CA GLY A 194 7.50 12.79 9.68
C GLY A 194 8.53 11.72 9.33
N MET A 195 8.11 10.64 8.72
CA MET A 195 8.99 9.55 8.31
C MET A 195 9.98 9.97 7.22
N LEU A 196 9.55 10.78 6.22
CA LEU A 196 10.46 11.35 5.21
C LEU A 196 11.53 12.23 5.86
N ALA A 197 11.12 13.16 6.74
CA ALA A 197 12.06 14.02 7.45
C ALA A 197 13.07 13.22 8.28
N GLN A 198 12.62 12.17 8.98
CA GLN A 198 13.48 11.30 9.79
C GLN A 198 14.47 10.48 8.95
N LYS A 199 14.13 10.15 7.71
CA LYS A 199 15.04 9.52 6.75
C LYS A 199 15.94 10.51 6.03
N GLY A 200 15.89 11.81 6.38
CA GLY A 200 16.75 12.86 5.83
C GLY A 200 16.28 13.39 4.47
N HIS A 201 15.06 13.08 4.06
CA HIS A 201 14.47 13.60 2.82
C HIS A 201 13.64 14.86 3.08
N GLU A 202 13.61 15.74 2.09
CA GLU A 202 12.71 16.90 2.09
C GLU A 202 11.24 16.47 2.16
N VAL A 203 10.43 17.15 2.95
CA VAL A 203 8.98 16.90 3.02
C VAL A 203 8.29 17.56 1.82
N SER A 204 8.49 16.97 0.66
CA SER A 204 8.00 17.49 -0.63
C SER A 204 7.80 16.34 -1.63
N ALA A 205 7.22 16.65 -2.79
CA ALA A 205 7.17 15.71 -3.91
C ALA A 205 8.57 15.32 -4.40
N TYR A 206 9.54 16.23 -4.28
CA TYR A 206 10.94 15.98 -4.61
C TYR A 206 11.54 14.96 -3.64
N GLY A 207 11.39 15.12 -2.33
CA GLY A 207 11.89 14.15 -1.35
C GLY A 207 11.24 12.76 -1.47
N VAL A 208 9.97 12.69 -1.88
CA VAL A 208 9.34 11.40 -2.25
C VAL A 208 10.04 10.78 -3.46
N ALA A 209 10.34 11.57 -4.48
CA ALA A 209 11.03 11.11 -5.67
C ALA A 209 12.48 10.68 -5.38
N GLU A 210 13.20 11.43 -4.52
CA GLU A 210 14.52 11.03 -4.02
C GLU A 210 14.49 9.69 -3.30
N PHE A 211 13.49 9.49 -2.42
CA PHE A 211 13.33 8.24 -1.68
C PHE A 211 13.16 7.03 -2.61
N TYR A 212 12.46 7.20 -3.72
CA TYR A 212 12.32 6.13 -4.71
C TYR A 212 13.59 5.87 -5.53
N GLY A 213 14.64 6.67 -5.33
CA GLY A 213 15.95 6.48 -5.96
C GLY A 213 15.89 6.49 -7.48
N GLY A 214 16.50 5.49 -8.12
CA GLY A 214 16.60 5.41 -9.57
C GLY A 214 15.28 5.40 -10.35
N LEU A 215 14.13 5.21 -9.70
CA LEU A 215 12.81 5.32 -10.35
C LEU A 215 12.44 6.77 -10.65
N ALA A 216 12.92 7.70 -9.83
CA ALA A 216 12.68 9.12 -10.01
C ALA A 216 13.95 9.92 -9.69
N PRO A 217 15.05 9.69 -10.41
CA PRO A 217 16.26 10.44 -10.21
C PRO A 217 15.95 11.92 -10.47
N ALA A 218 16.34 12.80 -9.56
CA ALA A 218 16.13 14.27 -9.52
C ALA A 218 15.31 14.83 -10.68
N ILE A 219 14.02 14.94 -10.45
CA ILE A 219 12.90 15.04 -11.40
C ILE A 219 13.22 15.80 -12.71
N GLU A 220 13.99 16.89 -12.65
CA GLU A 220 14.39 17.64 -13.85
C GLU A 220 15.80 17.33 -14.36
N ARG A 221 16.74 16.95 -13.49
CA ARG A 221 18.13 16.64 -13.89
C ARG A 221 18.26 15.37 -14.70
N LEU A 222 17.21 14.57 -14.80
CA LEU A 222 17.19 13.26 -15.46
C LEU A 222 16.18 13.19 -16.59
N GLY A 223 15.73 14.33 -17.11
CA GLY A 223 14.80 14.39 -18.22
C GLY A 223 13.38 13.93 -17.87
N LYS A 224 13.02 13.89 -16.59
CA LYS A 224 11.64 13.58 -16.16
C LYS A 224 10.81 14.85 -16.15
N ARG A 225 9.58 14.75 -16.63
CA ARG A 225 8.63 15.88 -16.68
C ARG A 225 7.86 15.96 -15.36
N VAL A 226 7.89 17.13 -14.71
CA VAL A 226 7.01 17.44 -13.58
C VAL A 226 5.68 17.93 -14.13
N ILE A 227 4.59 17.34 -13.66
CA ILE A 227 3.23 17.73 -13.99
C ILE A 227 2.56 18.16 -12.69
N VAL A 228 2.06 19.40 -12.67
CA VAL A 228 1.32 19.92 -11.51
C VAL A 228 -0.16 19.76 -11.79
N LEU A 229 -0.83 18.91 -11.04
CA LEU A 229 -2.25 18.63 -11.14
C LEU A 229 -2.91 18.75 -9.76
N GLN A 230 -4.25 18.92 -9.75
CA GLN A 230 -5.02 18.81 -8.51
C GLN A 230 -5.14 17.33 -8.12
N THR A 231 -4.28 16.91 -7.19
CA THR A 231 -4.18 15.51 -6.74
C THR A 231 -5.07 15.18 -5.54
N VAL A 232 -5.70 16.18 -4.90
CA VAL A 232 -6.62 15.95 -3.79
C VAL A 232 -7.97 15.51 -4.35
N MET A 233 -8.39 14.31 -3.96
CA MET A 233 -9.60 13.66 -4.45
C MET A 233 -10.57 13.46 -3.28
N GLY A 234 -11.65 14.24 -3.23
CA GLY A 234 -12.68 14.11 -2.21
C GLY A 234 -13.72 13.05 -2.56
N ASP A 235 -14.09 12.93 -3.83
CA ASP A 235 -15.14 12.05 -4.31
C ASP A 235 -14.76 11.26 -5.58
N ARG A 236 -15.73 10.54 -6.14
CA ARG A 236 -15.54 9.76 -7.37
C ARG A 236 -15.32 10.67 -8.60
N GLY A 237 -15.99 11.83 -8.66
CA GLY A 237 -15.83 12.80 -9.75
C GLY A 237 -14.41 13.35 -9.79
N ASP A 238 -13.85 13.66 -8.64
CA ASP A 238 -12.45 14.10 -8.49
C ASP A 238 -11.46 13.04 -8.97
N ARG A 239 -11.71 11.76 -8.68
CA ARG A 239 -10.85 10.64 -9.12
C ARG A 239 -10.87 10.49 -10.65
N VAL A 240 -12.06 10.59 -11.25
CA VAL A 240 -12.21 10.52 -12.72
C VAL A 240 -11.53 11.71 -13.38
N ARG A 241 -11.74 12.93 -12.87
CA ARG A 241 -11.07 14.14 -13.36
C ARG A 241 -9.56 13.99 -13.30
N PHE A 242 -9.02 13.60 -12.14
CA PHE A 242 -7.59 13.42 -11.95
C PHE A 242 -6.99 12.40 -12.93
N ALA A 243 -7.65 11.25 -13.11
CA ALA A 243 -7.22 10.25 -14.08
C ALA A 243 -7.20 10.81 -15.50
N SER A 244 -8.24 11.56 -15.90
CA SER A 244 -8.31 12.21 -17.20
C SER A 244 -7.21 13.26 -17.39
N ASP A 245 -6.95 14.08 -16.36
CA ASP A 245 -5.90 15.11 -16.40
C ASP A 245 -4.50 14.49 -16.54
N VAL A 246 -4.23 13.38 -15.84
CA VAL A 246 -2.97 12.63 -15.97
C VAL A 246 -2.83 12.07 -17.38
N MET A 247 -3.87 11.44 -17.93
CA MET A 247 -3.82 10.86 -19.27
C MET A 247 -3.61 11.96 -20.33
N ALA A 248 -4.30 13.08 -20.20
CA ALA A 248 -4.11 14.23 -21.10
C ALA A 248 -2.71 14.83 -21.01
N ALA A 249 -2.09 14.82 -19.84
CA ALA A 249 -0.75 15.34 -19.63
C ALA A 249 0.36 14.39 -20.12
N LEU A 250 0.08 13.12 -20.32
CA LEU A 250 1.00 12.13 -20.88
C LEU A 250 1.03 12.16 -22.42
N GLY A 251 0.01 12.72 -23.04
CA GLY A 251 -0.14 12.89 -24.50
C GLY A 251 -0.84 11.75 -25.12
#